data_2296b7cac47af7ca016a52868fe5fc2e
#
_entry.id   2296b7cac47af7ca016a52868fe5fc2e
#
_cell.length_a   1.000
_cell.length_b   1.000
_cell.length_c   1.000
_cell.angle_alpha   90.00
_cell.angle_beta   90.00
_cell.angle_gamma   90.00
#
_symmetry.space_group_name_H-M   'P 1'
#
loop_
_entity.id
_entity.type
_entity.pdbx_description
1 polymer ?
#
loop_
_entity_poly.entity_id
_entity_poly.type
_entity_poly.pdbx_seq_one_letter_code
_entity_poly.pdbx_strand_id
1 'polypeptide(L)'
;MNLASWITTSYLITSTAFQPLYGSFSDIIGRRKCVIFAVICFLVGCFGCSIAKSMLMLNLMRAFTGIGGGGLITLSTIINSDIVIPEKRGLFQAFQNLLLGFGAICGASLGGLIALTLGWRWCFIIQIFPALISVFIAFNYIPNQPEFSNESISSVKNIFSRIDIKGSIILVTALTFQLFVLTLGGNVLAWNDYRLICLGISGFSLLLYFLYVECNTTANPIIPINKFKGLFPICLIAFNFLIGLAGYAYLFILPLLFQIELGDTPSKAGFRLIFPALSTPIGGVIAGVTMARFNCLRLLVYSGSFIMSIGNFLALLINKSTKPWLLNLLLMPANIGQGLAYPSSLFTFIFAYGTSNQATSTSMVYLLRSIGGVWGVAGVSAIIQIFTSSKVSKDLHKLGELNNDEINKILSDLKKSTDAAFTLPDHIKCIVLQDYESAIKIAQAVSAICCAIAFFLFLLSDVLKAKTKLVSL
;
A
#
# COMPACT_ATOMS: atom_id res chain seq x y z
N MET A 1 -15.03 12.38 17.18
CA MET A 1 -14.24 12.08 15.95
C MET A 1 -12.76 12.10 16.29
N ASN A 2 -12.09 11.00 16.17
CA ASN A 2 -10.62 11.01 16.34
C ASN A 2 -9.99 11.67 15.12
N LEU A 3 -9.85 13.00 15.14
CA LEU A 3 -9.16 13.78 14.10
C LEU A 3 -7.72 13.31 13.87
N ALA A 4 -7.16 12.56 14.81
CA ALA A 4 -5.83 12.00 14.74
C ALA A 4 -5.68 10.90 13.65
N SER A 5 -6.70 10.10 13.38
CA SER A 5 -6.66 9.08 12.33
C SER A 5 -6.52 9.70 10.94
N TRP A 6 -7.04 10.91 10.76
CA TRP A 6 -6.96 11.65 9.51
C TRP A 6 -5.53 12.10 9.14
N ILE A 7 -4.63 12.17 10.11
CA ILE A 7 -3.21 12.50 9.85
C ILE A 7 -2.57 11.48 8.91
N THR A 8 -2.82 10.20 9.12
CA THR A 8 -2.31 9.12 8.27
C THR A 8 -3.14 8.96 7.00
N THR A 9 -4.47 9.05 7.14
CA THR A 9 -5.42 8.87 6.03
C THR A 9 -5.23 9.90 4.92
N SER A 10 -5.12 11.19 5.25
CA SER A 10 -4.92 12.25 4.25
C SER A 10 -3.62 12.06 3.45
N TYR A 11 -2.55 11.63 4.10
CA TYR A 11 -1.31 11.26 3.42
C TYR A 11 -1.50 10.07 2.48
N LEU A 12 -2.13 8.98 2.95
CA LEU A 12 -2.35 7.77 2.14
C LEU A 12 -3.24 8.03 0.93
N ILE A 13 -4.32 8.80 1.11
CA ILE A 13 -5.23 9.16 0.02
C ILE A 13 -4.47 9.87 -1.09
N THR A 14 -3.78 10.94 -0.76
CA THR A 14 -3.09 11.74 -1.77
C THR A 14 -1.88 11.02 -2.36
N SER A 15 -1.10 10.29 -1.57
CA SER A 15 0.03 9.52 -2.09
C SER A 15 -0.43 8.46 -3.10
N THR A 16 -1.49 7.71 -2.78
CA THR A 16 -2.02 6.67 -3.67
C THR A 16 -2.65 7.27 -4.93
N ALA A 17 -3.43 8.35 -4.79
CA ALA A 17 -4.13 8.97 -5.92
C ALA A 17 -3.17 9.64 -6.93
N PHE A 18 -2.05 10.20 -6.46
CA PHE A 18 -1.09 10.88 -7.33
C PHE A 18 0.01 9.98 -7.90
N GLN A 19 0.22 8.77 -7.35
CA GLN A 19 1.24 7.84 -7.86
C GLN A 19 1.20 7.60 -9.38
N PRO A 20 0.04 7.29 -10.00
CA PRO A 20 -0.02 7.01 -11.43
C PRO A 20 0.32 8.23 -12.30
N LEU A 21 0.02 9.42 -11.81
CA LEU A 21 0.26 10.66 -12.54
C LEU A 21 1.76 10.94 -12.73
N TYR A 22 2.58 10.62 -11.73
CA TYR A 22 4.02 10.86 -11.80
C TYR A 22 4.71 10.06 -12.90
N GLY A 23 4.24 8.85 -13.19
CA GLY A 23 4.78 8.06 -14.31
C GLY A 23 4.54 8.76 -15.64
N SER A 24 3.27 9.04 -15.95
CA SER A 24 2.86 9.69 -17.18
C SER A 24 3.46 11.09 -17.33
N PHE A 25 3.41 11.90 -16.26
CA PHE A 25 3.97 13.27 -16.29
C PHE A 25 5.48 13.26 -16.45
N SER A 26 6.17 12.31 -15.84
CA SER A 26 7.62 12.24 -15.94
C SER A 26 8.11 11.86 -17.35
N ASP A 27 7.29 11.14 -18.13
CA ASP A 27 7.56 10.87 -19.55
C ASP A 27 7.39 12.12 -20.42
N ILE A 28 6.51 13.05 -20.04
CA ILE A 28 6.20 14.26 -20.82
C ILE A 28 7.07 15.45 -20.39
N ILE A 29 7.20 15.71 -19.08
CA ILE A 29 7.85 16.90 -18.52
C ILE A 29 9.34 16.66 -18.26
N GLY A 30 9.72 15.38 -18.13
CA GLY A 30 11.07 14.93 -17.79
C GLY A 30 11.22 14.54 -16.31
N ARG A 31 12.10 13.57 -16.07
CA ARG A 31 12.30 12.96 -14.72
C ARG A 31 12.73 13.98 -13.67
N ARG A 32 13.74 14.79 -14.00
CA ARG A 32 14.32 15.79 -13.09
C ARG A 32 13.28 16.77 -12.56
N LYS A 33 12.46 17.35 -13.43
CA LYS A 33 11.45 18.34 -13.04
C LYS A 33 10.39 17.72 -12.14
N CYS A 34 9.96 16.49 -12.47
CA CYS A 34 8.96 15.76 -11.66
C CYS A 34 9.50 15.39 -10.27
N VAL A 35 10.78 14.96 -10.15
CA VAL A 35 11.39 14.68 -8.85
C VAL A 35 11.49 15.95 -8.00
N ILE A 36 11.99 17.04 -8.58
CA ILE A 36 12.09 18.33 -7.87
C ILE A 36 10.70 18.77 -7.38
N PHE A 37 9.68 18.69 -8.22
CA PHE A 37 8.31 19.01 -7.83
C PHE A 37 7.81 18.13 -6.68
N ALA A 38 8.02 16.82 -6.75
CA ALA A 38 7.61 15.88 -5.71
C ALA A 38 8.31 16.18 -4.36
N VAL A 39 9.64 16.42 -4.40
CA VAL A 39 10.41 16.76 -3.18
C VAL A 39 9.98 18.12 -2.61
N ILE A 40 9.70 19.12 -3.44
CA ILE A 40 9.19 20.43 -2.97
C ILE A 40 7.82 20.28 -2.31
N CYS A 41 6.88 19.52 -2.89
CA CYS A 41 5.59 19.23 -2.27
C CYS A 41 5.76 18.53 -0.91
N PHE A 42 6.69 17.58 -0.82
CA PHE A 42 7.01 16.89 0.43
C PHE A 42 7.59 17.84 1.47
N LEU A 43 8.54 18.71 1.09
CA LEU A 43 9.16 19.73 1.95
C LEU A 43 8.13 20.72 2.50
N VAL A 44 7.31 21.30 1.61
CA VAL A 44 6.26 22.24 1.99
C VAL A 44 5.27 21.59 2.95
N GLY A 45 4.91 20.35 2.66
CA GLY A 45 4.02 19.56 3.53
C GLY A 45 4.65 19.31 4.91
N CYS A 46 5.90 18.85 4.99
CA CYS A 46 6.61 18.62 6.25
C CYS A 46 6.79 19.91 7.04
N PHE A 47 7.18 20.99 6.39
CA PHE A 47 7.30 22.31 7.03
C PHE A 47 5.94 22.78 7.56
N GLY A 48 4.88 22.69 6.76
CA GLY A 48 3.52 23.03 7.18
C GLY A 48 3.02 22.18 8.36
N CYS A 49 3.34 20.87 8.39
CA CYS A 49 3.04 20.00 9.52
C CYS A 49 3.77 20.45 10.80
N SER A 50 5.02 20.88 10.69
CA SER A 50 5.83 21.29 11.86
C SER A 50 5.30 22.55 12.56
N ILE A 51 4.70 23.47 11.78
CA ILE A 51 4.13 24.73 12.30
C ILE A 51 2.62 24.68 12.52
N ALA A 52 1.97 23.54 12.27
CA ALA A 52 0.53 23.39 12.34
C ALA A 52 -0.01 23.73 13.74
N LYS A 53 -0.99 24.64 13.78
CA LYS A 53 -1.68 25.09 15.01
C LYS A 53 -3.06 24.44 15.18
N SER A 54 -3.61 23.85 14.11
CA SER A 54 -4.91 23.16 14.14
C SER A 54 -4.82 21.80 13.47
N MET A 55 -5.72 20.87 13.84
CA MET A 55 -5.79 19.55 13.23
C MET A 55 -6.18 19.62 11.74
N LEU A 56 -7.00 20.59 11.36
CA LEU A 56 -7.33 20.80 9.94
C LEU A 56 -6.07 21.18 9.13
N MET A 57 -5.28 22.14 9.62
CA MET A 57 -4.03 22.53 9.00
C MET A 57 -3.07 21.34 8.89
N LEU A 58 -2.95 20.56 9.96
CA LEU A 58 -2.09 19.38 9.98
C LEU A 58 -2.52 18.36 8.91
N ASN A 59 -3.83 18.07 8.80
CA ASN A 59 -4.36 17.13 7.82
C ASN A 59 -4.18 17.62 6.37
N LEU A 60 -4.37 18.93 6.11
CA LEU A 60 -4.12 19.51 4.80
C LEU A 60 -2.63 19.44 4.43
N MET A 61 -1.74 19.76 5.36
CA MET A 61 -0.29 19.66 5.13
C MET A 61 0.16 18.20 4.96
N ARG A 62 -0.48 17.25 5.63
CA ARG A 62 -0.27 15.80 5.40
C ARG A 62 -0.72 15.37 4.01
N ALA A 63 -1.81 15.95 3.50
CA ALA A 63 -2.21 15.72 2.11
C ALA A 63 -1.14 16.23 1.13
N PHE A 64 -0.55 17.40 1.36
CA PHE A 64 0.58 17.90 0.58
C PHE A 64 1.82 17.00 0.67
N THR A 65 2.16 16.53 1.87
CA THR A 65 3.24 15.54 2.05
C THR A 65 2.98 14.27 1.26
N GLY A 66 1.70 13.83 1.20
CA GLY A 66 1.30 12.64 0.46
C GLY A 66 1.48 12.79 -1.05
N ILE A 67 1.13 13.95 -1.63
CA ILE A 67 1.39 14.23 -3.05
C ILE A 67 2.89 14.02 -3.36
N GLY A 68 3.77 14.62 -2.57
CA GLY A 68 5.21 14.44 -2.74
C GLY A 68 5.68 13.01 -2.49
N GLY A 69 5.21 12.38 -1.41
CA GLY A 69 5.61 11.02 -1.02
C GLY A 69 5.27 9.96 -2.06
N GLY A 70 4.06 10.03 -2.67
CA GLY A 70 3.67 9.15 -3.77
C GLY A 70 4.60 9.30 -4.99
N GLY A 71 4.97 10.54 -5.32
CA GLY A 71 5.93 10.83 -6.38
C GLY A 71 7.32 10.28 -6.10
N LEU A 72 7.83 10.45 -4.89
CA LEU A 72 9.17 9.97 -4.51
C LEU A 72 9.30 8.44 -4.66
N ILE A 73 8.31 7.68 -4.21
CA ILE A 73 8.31 6.21 -4.34
C ILE A 73 8.32 5.80 -5.82
N THR A 74 7.44 6.39 -6.63
CA THR A 74 7.28 6.01 -8.03
C THR A 74 8.50 6.45 -8.87
N LEU A 75 8.90 7.73 -8.75
CA LEU A 75 9.99 8.28 -9.55
C LEU A 75 11.35 7.68 -9.20
N SER A 76 11.60 7.32 -7.92
CA SER A 76 12.84 6.64 -7.54
C SER A 76 13.00 5.30 -8.25
N THR A 77 11.91 4.54 -8.39
CA THR A 77 11.93 3.27 -9.12
C THR A 77 12.09 3.46 -10.63
N ILE A 78 11.42 4.47 -11.19
CA ILE A 78 11.53 4.80 -12.63
C ILE A 78 12.98 5.20 -12.96
N ILE A 79 13.54 6.14 -12.20
CA ILE A 79 14.90 6.64 -12.41
C ILE A 79 15.94 5.51 -12.21
N ASN A 80 15.75 4.69 -11.17
CA ASN A 80 16.59 3.52 -10.95
C ASN A 80 16.59 2.60 -12.18
N SER A 81 15.44 2.35 -12.77
CA SER A 81 15.32 1.53 -13.97
C SER A 81 15.82 2.21 -15.24
N ASP A 82 15.82 3.55 -15.31
CA ASP A 82 16.35 4.32 -16.47
C ASP A 82 17.89 4.36 -16.46
N ILE A 83 18.51 4.48 -15.29
CA ILE A 83 19.97 4.63 -15.12
C ILE A 83 20.68 3.27 -15.13
N VAL A 84 20.04 2.24 -14.59
CA VAL A 84 20.67 0.93 -14.39
C VAL A 84 20.46 0.03 -15.59
N ILE A 85 21.54 -0.62 -16.02
CA ILE A 85 21.50 -1.64 -17.10
C ILE A 85 20.52 -2.77 -16.74
N PRO A 86 19.80 -3.34 -17.72
CA PRO A 86 18.71 -4.31 -17.47
C PRO A 86 19.11 -5.46 -16.54
N GLU A 87 20.32 -6.00 -16.69
CA GLU A 87 20.82 -7.15 -15.93
C GLU A 87 20.98 -6.84 -14.44
N LYS A 88 21.23 -5.59 -14.05
CA LYS A 88 21.45 -5.16 -12.67
C LYS A 88 20.21 -4.51 -12.03
N ARG A 89 19.16 -4.23 -12.80
CA ARG A 89 17.95 -3.57 -12.29
C ARG A 89 17.33 -4.28 -11.08
N GLY A 90 17.30 -5.62 -11.12
CA GLY A 90 16.79 -6.42 -10.01
C GLY A 90 17.57 -6.21 -8.71
N LEU A 91 18.90 -6.13 -8.78
CA LEU A 91 19.75 -5.88 -7.62
C LEU A 91 19.52 -4.48 -7.04
N PHE A 92 19.45 -3.44 -7.88
CA PHE A 92 19.19 -2.08 -7.44
C PHE A 92 17.79 -1.91 -6.87
N GLN A 93 16.79 -2.61 -7.43
CA GLN A 93 15.44 -2.65 -6.84
C GLN A 93 15.44 -3.30 -5.44
N ALA A 94 16.26 -4.33 -5.24
CA ALA A 94 16.43 -4.96 -3.94
C ALA A 94 17.04 -3.98 -2.92
N PHE A 95 18.06 -3.20 -3.30
CA PHE A 95 18.61 -2.14 -2.45
C PHE A 95 17.57 -1.07 -2.13
N GLN A 96 16.75 -0.66 -3.09
CA GLN A 96 15.67 0.30 -2.86
C GLN A 96 14.65 -0.24 -1.85
N ASN A 97 14.25 -1.50 -1.97
CA ASN A 97 13.34 -2.15 -1.02
C ASN A 97 13.96 -2.28 0.39
N LEU A 98 15.28 -2.55 0.46
CA LEU A 98 16.00 -2.59 1.73
C LEU A 98 15.99 -1.21 2.42
N LEU A 99 16.25 -0.14 1.67
CA LEU A 99 16.20 1.24 2.19
C LEU A 99 14.78 1.63 2.63
N LEU A 100 13.75 1.21 1.89
CA LEU A 100 12.35 1.42 2.30
C LEU A 100 12.02 0.69 3.60
N GLY A 101 12.44 -0.58 3.73
CA GLY A 101 12.27 -1.35 4.96
C GLY A 101 13.01 -0.73 6.14
N PHE A 102 14.26 -0.32 5.94
CA PHE A 102 15.05 0.38 6.96
C PHE A 102 14.38 1.69 7.39
N GLY A 103 13.89 2.48 6.43
CA GLY A 103 13.14 3.71 6.70
C GLY A 103 11.87 3.46 7.52
N ALA A 104 11.13 2.40 7.22
CA ALA A 104 9.93 2.03 7.98
C ALA A 104 10.25 1.65 9.43
N ILE A 105 11.32 0.88 9.65
CA ILE A 105 11.78 0.50 10.99
C ILE A 105 12.24 1.73 11.77
N CYS A 106 13.09 2.57 11.17
CA CYS A 106 13.54 3.81 11.79
C CYS A 106 12.35 4.73 12.11
N GLY A 107 11.40 4.86 11.18
CA GLY A 107 10.19 5.67 11.38
C GLY A 107 9.35 5.17 12.55
N ALA A 108 9.13 3.88 12.67
CA ALA A 108 8.34 3.30 13.76
C ALA A 108 9.05 3.41 15.12
N SER A 109 10.34 3.10 15.17
CA SER A 109 11.10 3.09 16.44
C SER A 109 11.50 4.50 16.91
N LEU A 110 12.11 5.30 16.02
CA LEU A 110 12.57 6.66 16.36
C LEU A 110 11.41 7.65 16.45
N GLY A 111 10.37 7.47 15.64
CA GLY A 111 9.22 8.37 15.64
C GLY A 111 8.53 8.46 17.00
N GLY A 112 8.31 7.32 17.66
CA GLY A 112 7.76 7.28 19.03
C GLY A 112 8.68 7.93 20.06
N LEU A 113 9.99 7.64 19.99
CA LEU A 113 10.98 8.21 20.88
C LEU A 113 11.07 9.75 20.72
N ILE A 114 11.16 10.23 19.48
CA ILE A 114 11.22 11.67 19.17
C ILE A 114 9.95 12.38 19.64
N ALA A 115 8.77 11.77 19.39
CA ALA A 115 7.51 12.35 19.83
C ALA A 115 7.40 12.50 21.35
N LEU A 116 7.95 11.55 22.11
CA LEU A 116 7.96 11.57 23.58
C LEU A 116 9.00 12.53 24.16
N THR A 117 10.18 12.66 23.54
CA THR A 117 11.31 13.44 24.08
C THR A 117 11.31 14.90 23.61
N LEU A 118 11.17 15.12 22.29
CA LEU A 118 11.25 16.43 21.64
C LEU A 118 9.88 16.97 21.22
N GLY A 119 8.88 16.12 21.20
CA GLY A 119 7.54 16.44 20.72
C GLY A 119 7.31 16.05 19.25
N TRP A 120 6.04 15.78 18.90
CA TRP A 120 5.63 15.26 17.60
C TRP A 120 6.01 16.16 16.39
N ARG A 121 6.18 17.47 16.60
CA ARG A 121 6.57 18.40 15.54
C ARG A 121 7.96 18.10 14.99
N TRP A 122 8.87 17.63 15.82
CA TRP A 122 10.22 17.25 15.44
C TRP A 122 10.25 16.07 14.48
N CYS A 123 9.25 15.18 14.53
CA CYS A 123 9.13 14.09 13.55
C CYS A 123 9.01 14.61 12.11
N PHE A 124 8.45 15.79 11.90
CA PHE A 124 8.35 16.43 10.58
C PHE A 124 9.57 17.27 10.25
N ILE A 125 10.14 18.00 11.23
CA ILE A 125 11.32 18.85 11.03
C ILE A 125 12.51 18.02 10.56
N ILE A 126 12.76 16.88 11.17
CA ILE A 126 13.89 15.99 10.82
C ILE A 126 13.83 15.53 9.37
N GLN A 127 12.64 15.36 8.79
CA GLN A 127 12.47 14.94 7.39
C GLN A 127 12.84 16.04 6.39
N ILE A 128 12.87 17.30 6.80
CA ILE A 128 13.21 18.44 5.93
C ILE A 128 14.66 18.35 5.46
N PHE A 129 15.60 17.98 6.34
CA PHE A 129 17.02 17.91 5.99
C PHE A 129 17.33 16.90 4.88
N PRO A 130 16.93 15.61 4.97
CA PRO A 130 17.12 14.66 3.86
C PRO A 130 16.42 15.10 2.58
N ALA A 131 15.25 15.74 2.69
CA ALA A 131 14.52 16.22 1.53
C ALA A 131 15.24 17.38 0.83
N LEU A 132 15.87 18.32 1.57
CA LEU A 132 16.72 19.37 1.00
C LEU A 132 17.93 18.79 0.27
N ILE A 133 18.58 17.77 0.86
CA ILE A 133 19.69 17.05 0.22
C ILE A 133 19.19 16.38 -1.07
N SER A 134 17.99 15.81 -1.06
CA SER A 134 17.38 15.17 -2.24
C SER A 134 17.10 16.18 -3.36
N VAL A 135 16.66 17.42 -3.05
CA VAL A 135 16.53 18.50 -4.05
C VAL A 135 17.89 18.83 -4.67
N PHE A 136 18.92 18.99 -3.82
CA PHE A 136 20.27 19.30 -4.28
C PHE A 136 20.81 18.21 -5.21
N ILE A 137 20.66 16.93 -4.84
CA ILE A 137 21.06 15.78 -5.65
C ILE A 137 20.26 15.74 -6.96
N ALA A 138 18.95 15.93 -6.89
CA ALA A 138 18.10 15.92 -8.07
C ALA A 138 18.47 17.03 -9.05
N PHE A 139 18.82 18.19 -8.54
CA PHE A 139 19.23 19.34 -9.35
C PHE A 139 20.54 19.13 -10.06
N ASN A 140 21.55 18.51 -9.44
CA ASN A 140 22.90 18.40 -9.97
C ASN A 140 23.15 17.09 -10.73
N TYR A 141 22.53 15.97 -10.32
CA TYR A 141 22.92 14.65 -10.79
C TYR A 141 21.86 13.96 -11.66
N ILE A 142 20.57 14.34 -11.58
CA ILE A 142 19.57 13.75 -12.48
C ILE A 142 19.69 14.45 -13.84
N PRO A 143 20.04 13.71 -14.93
CA PRO A 143 20.17 14.32 -16.23
C PRO A 143 18.83 14.85 -16.74
N ASN A 144 18.84 16.00 -17.41
CA ASN A 144 17.73 16.39 -18.25
C ASN A 144 17.70 15.44 -19.43
N GLN A 145 16.60 14.73 -19.64
CA GLN A 145 16.50 13.81 -20.77
C GLN A 145 16.57 14.60 -22.08
N PRO A 146 17.54 14.29 -22.98
CA PRO A 146 17.76 15.06 -24.20
C PRO A 146 16.66 14.90 -25.25
N GLU A 147 15.81 13.88 -25.16
CA GLU A 147 14.73 13.62 -26.11
C GLU A 147 13.72 14.76 -26.24
N PHE A 148 13.62 15.62 -25.21
CA PHE A 148 12.71 16.77 -25.21
C PHE A 148 13.40 18.13 -25.40
N SER A 149 14.74 18.17 -25.51
CA SER A 149 15.48 19.42 -25.68
C SER A 149 15.62 19.86 -27.15
N ASN A 150 15.38 18.99 -28.12
CA ASN A 150 15.57 19.27 -29.55
C ASN A 150 14.28 19.67 -30.31
N GLU A 151 13.10 19.38 -29.75
CA GLU A 151 11.91 20.09 -30.24
C GLU A 151 11.90 21.44 -29.52
N SER A 152 12.24 22.50 -30.27
CA SER A 152 12.10 23.90 -29.85
C SER A 152 10.95 24.02 -28.87
N ILE A 153 11.19 24.63 -27.71
CA ILE A 153 10.24 24.90 -26.64
C ILE A 153 8.97 25.54 -27.24
N SER A 154 8.22 24.71 -27.91
CA SER A 154 6.94 25.08 -28.49
C SER A 154 6.01 25.15 -27.31
N SER A 155 5.74 26.36 -26.88
CA SER A 155 4.65 26.82 -26.03
C SER A 155 4.23 25.83 -24.94
N VAL A 156 4.26 26.26 -23.70
CA VAL A 156 3.65 25.59 -22.52
C VAL A 156 2.30 24.93 -22.88
N LYS A 157 1.56 25.51 -23.81
CA LYS A 157 0.31 25.00 -24.36
C LYS A 157 0.45 23.61 -25.03
N ASN A 158 1.58 23.31 -25.70
CA ASN A 158 1.80 22.00 -26.34
C ASN A 158 2.14 20.90 -25.31
N ILE A 159 2.76 21.25 -24.17
CA ILE A 159 2.99 20.31 -23.08
C ILE A 159 1.66 19.96 -22.42
N PHE A 160 0.82 20.94 -22.13
CA PHE A 160 -0.50 20.71 -21.53
C PHE A 160 -1.46 19.93 -22.44
N SER A 161 -1.36 20.09 -23.77
CA SER A 161 -2.19 19.32 -24.70
C SER A 161 -1.80 17.83 -24.78
N ARG A 162 -0.57 17.48 -24.41
CA ARG A 162 -0.08 16.09 -24.35
C ARG A 162 -0.46 15.39 -23.02
N ILE A 163 -0.79 16.16 -21.97
CA ILE A 163 -1.17 15.62 -20.67
C ILE A 163 -2.68 15.38 -20.65
N ASP A 164 -3.13 14.20 -20.29
CA ASP A 164 -4.54 13.92 -20.02
C ASP A 164 -4.96 14.48 -18.66
N ILE A 165 -5.22 15.80 -18.63
CA ILE A 165 -5.69 16.50 -17.43
C ILE A 165 -7.08 15.99 -17.01
N LYS A 166 -7.95 15.72 -17.99
CA LYS A 166 -9.30 15.23 -17.72
C LYS A 166 -9.27 13.85 -17.07
N GLY A 167 -8.54 12.90 -17.65
CA GLY A 167 -8.34 11.58 -17.05
C GLY A 167 -7.70 11.66 -15.68
N SER A 168 -6.67 12.54 -15.51
CA SER A 168 -6.02 12.76 -14.21
C SER A 168 -6.98 13.18 -13.10
N ILE A 169 -7.83 14.18 -13.36
CA ILE A 169 -8.80 14.68 -12.38
C ILE A 169 -9.83 13.60 -12.03
N ILE A 170 -10.35 12.89 -13.05
CA ILE A 170 -11.34 11.83 -12.84
C ILE A 170 -10.74 10.70 -12.03
N LEU A 171 -9.50 10.24 -12.35
CA LEU A 171 -8.83 9.18 -11.64
C LEU A 171 -8.57 9.55 -10.17
N VAL A 172 -8.00 10.73 -9.91
CA VAL A 172 -7.74 11.21 -8.55
C VAL A 172 -9.04 11.30 -7.75
N THR A 173 -10.12 11.83 -8.36
CA THR A 173 -11.43 11.96 -7.69
C THR A 173 -12.03 10.58 -7.41
N ALA A 174 -11.97 9.66 -8.37
CA ALA A 174 -12.48 8.29 -8.21
C ALA A 174 -11.75 7.55 -7.07
N LEU A 175 -10.42 7.61 -7.07
CA LEU A 175 -9.59 6.99 -6.02
C LEU A 175 -9.85 7.64 -4.66
N THR A 176 -9.94 8.96 -4.61
CA THR A 176 -10.24 9.70 -3.37
C THR A 176 -11.58 9.28 -2.78
N PHE A 177 -12.62 9.14 -3.60
CA PHE A 177 -13.93 8.68 -3.13
C PHE A 177 -13.88 7.24 -2.60
N GLN A 178 -13.22 6.32 -3.29
CA GLN A 178 -13.04 4.95 -2.81
C GLN A 178 -12.28 4.92 -1.47
N LEU A 179 -11.21 5.70 -1.36
CA LEU A 179 -10.43 5.80 -0.13
C LEU A 179 -11.22 6.42 1.02
N PHE A 180 -12.09 7.40 0.74
CA PHE A 180 -13.02 7.94 1.75
C PHE A 180 -14.02 6.89 2.24
N VAL A 181 -14.60 6.11 1.32
CA VAL A 181 -15.50 5.00 1.70
C VAL A 181 -14.80 4.04 2.68
N LEU A 182 -13.57 3.65 2.34
CA LEU A 182 -12.82 2.68 3.12
C LEU A 182 -12.35 3.24 4.48
N THR A 183 -12.08 4.54 4.57
CA THR A 183 -11.61 5.16 5.81
C THR A 183 -12.74 5.63 6.73
N LEU A 184 -13.89 6.01 6.16
CA LEU A 184 -15.07 6.41 6.93
C LEU A 184 -15.92 5.22 7.34
N GLY A 185 -15.96 4.18 6.50
CA GLY A 185 -16.76 2.98 6.74
C GLY A 185 -16.33 2.25 7.99
N GLY A 186 -17.28 1.97 8.86
CA GLY A 186 -17.07 1.30 10.12
C GLY A 186 -16.40 2.15 11.21
N ASN A 187 -15.63 3.17 10.87
CA ASN A 187 -14.94 4.03 11.83
C ASN A 187 -15.78 5.26 12.24
N VAL A 188 -16.44 5.90 11.27
CA VAL A 188 -17.22 7.14 11.46
C VAL A 188 -18.67 6.92 11.06
N LEU A 189 -18.91 6.22 9.96
CA LEU A 189 -20.21 5.90 9.42
C LEU A 189 -20.41 4.38 9.42
N ALA A 190 -21.63 3.94 9.72
CA ALA A 190 -21.97 2.52 9.58
C ALA A 190 -21.86 2.11 8.10
N TRP A 191 -21.46 0.86 7.82
CA TRP A 191 -21.33 0.38 6.43
C TRP A 191 -22.65 0.46 5.64
N ASN A 192 -23.80 0.46 6.32
CA ASN A 192 -25.14 0.60 5.75
C ASN A 192 -25.60 2.07 5.61
N ASP A 193 -24.75 3.06 5.96
CA ASP A 193 -25.10 4.47 5.80
C ASP A 193 -25.22 4.83 4.31
N TYR A 194 -26.34 5.45 3.93
CA TYR A 194 -26.59 5.84 2.54
C TYR A 194 -25.51 6.77 1.96
N ARG A 195 -24.89 7.60 2.82
CA ARG A 195 -23.80 8.52 2.40
C ARG A 195 -22.59 7.75 1.95
N LEU A 196 -22.25 6.67 2.66
CA LEU A 196 -21.13 5.79 2.34
C LEU A 196 -21.41 5.03 1.04
N ILE A 197 -22.62 4.51 0.89
CA ILE A 197 -23.07 3.79 -0.32
C ILE A 197 -23.03 4.72 -1.53
N CYS A 198 -23.54 5.95 -1.40
CA CYS A 198 -23.50 6.95 -2.48
C CYS A 198 -22.06 7.31 -2.88
N LEU A 199 -21.15 7.50 -1.90
CA LEU A 199 -19.73 7.71 -2.16
C LEU A 199 -19.09 6.53 -2.89
N GLY A 200 -19.42 5.30 -2.50
CA GLY A 200 -18.91 4.08 -3.13
C GLY A 200 -19.37 3.94 -4.57
N ILE A 201 -20.67 4.12 -4.83
CA ILE A 201 -21.26 4.05 -6.18
C ILE A 201 -20.68 5.16 -7.06
N SER A 202 -20.55 6.39 -6.54
CA SER A 202 -19.99 7.51 -7.33
C SER A 202 -18.50 7.29 -7.62
N GLY A 203 -17.70 6.80 -6.65
CA GLY A 203 -16.29 6.48 -6.88
C GLY A 203 -16.09 5.36 -7.91
N PHE A 204 -16.94 4.33 -7.88
CA PHE A 204 -16.92 3.25 -8.87
C PHE A 204 -17.36 3.72 -10.27
N SER A 205 -18.42 4.51 -10.34
CA SER A 205 -18.91 5.11 -11.60
C SER A 205 -17.87 6.02 -12.23
N LEU A 206 -17.19 6.84 -11.43
CA LEU A 206 -16.08 7.68 -11.90
C LEU A 206 -14.89 6.83 -12.41
N LEU A 207 -14.61 5.68 -11.79
CA LEU A 207 -13.57 4.78 -12.28
C LEU A 207 -13.94 4.18 -13.65
N LEU A 208 -15.18 3.75 -13.84
CA LEU A 208 -15.66 3.28 -15.13
C LEU A 208 -15.63 4.40 -16.18
N TYR A 209 -16.01 5.61 -15.80
CA TYR A 209 -15.94 6.78 -16.68
C TYR A 209 -14.49 7.14 -17.02
N PHE A 210 -13.55 7.02 -16.08
CA PHE A 210 -12.12 7.14 -16.34
C PHE A 210 -11.65 6.15 -17.42
N LEU A 211 -12.01 4.87 -17.29
CA LEU A 211 -11.66 3.86 -18.30
C LEU A 211 -12.20 4.19 -19.69
N TYR A 212 -13.42 4.73 -19.76
CA TYR A 212 -14.01 5.19 -21.02
C TYR A 212 -13.25 6.39 -21.60
N VAL A 213 -12.92 7.39 -20.79
CA VAL A 213 -12.15 8.57 -21.22
C VAL A 213 -10.76 8.15 -21.71
N GLU A 214 -10.10 7.25 -20.99
CA GLU A 214 -8.76 6.75 -21.31
C GLU A 214 -8.69 5.98 -22.64
N CYS A 215 -9.77 5.26 -22.98
CA CYS A 215 -9.89 4.60 -24.29
C CYS A 215 -10.05 5.57 -25.47
N ASN A 216 -10.59 6.78 -25.22
CA ASN A 216 -10.94 7.75 -26.24
C ASN A 216 -10.08 9.02 -26.21
N THR A 217 -9.10 9.10 -25.30
CA THR A 217 -8.25 10.29 -25.20
C THR A 217 -7.31 10.42 -26.39
N THR A 218 -7.11 11.66 -26.85
CA THR A 218 -6.10 12.01 -27.88
C THR A 218 -4.77 12.42 -27.27
N ALA A 219 -4.73 12.65 -25.95
CA ALA A 219 -3.51 12.90 -25.19
C ALA A 219 -2.76 11.60 -24.89
N ASN A 220 -1.56 11.71 -24.30
CA ASN A 220 -0.85 10.53 -23.83
C ASN A 220 -1.62 9.91 -22.63
N PRO A 221 -2.14 8.69 -22.78
CA PRO A 221 -2.94 8.07 -21.74
C PRO A 221 -2.12 7.82 -20.47
N ILE A 222 -2.73 7.99 -19.28
CA ILE A 222 -2.14 7.65 -18.00
C ILE A 222 -1.96 6.15 -17.91
N ILE A 223 -2.99 5.41 -18.33
CA ILE A 223 -3.01 3.95 -18.40
C ILE A 223 -3.34 3.54 -19.83
N PRO A 224 -2.39 3.05 -20.63
CA PRO A 224 -2.64 2.72 -22.03
C PRO A 224 -3.47 1.43 -22.15
N ILE A 225 -4.77 1.49 -21.83
CA ILE A 225 -5.71 0.37 -21.78
C ILE A 225 -5.70 -0.41 -23.09
N ASN A 226 -5.55 0.28 -24.21
CA ASN A 226 -5.49 -0.35 -25.53
C ASN A 226 -4.30 -1.32 -25.68
N LYS A 227 -3.23 -1.16 -24.91
CA LYS A 227 -2.07 -2.07 -24.88
C LYS A 227 -2.29 -3.28 -23.96
N PHE A 228 -3.27 -3.21 -23.05
CA PHE A 228 -3.58 -4.26 -22.07
C PHE A 228 -4.72 -5.19 -22.52
N LYS A 229 -4.89 -5.34 -23.86
CA LYS A 229 -5.90 -6.25 -24.42
C LYS A 229 -5.45 -7.70 -24.29
N GLY A 230 -6.37 -8.55 -23.83
CA GLY A 230 -6.14 -10.00 -23.68
C GLY A 230 -6.17 -10.46 -22.22
N LEU A 231 -6.23 -11.76 -22.03
CA LEU A 231 -6.42 -12.37 -20.71
C LEU A 231 -5.14 -12.32 -19.85
N PHE A 232 -3.97 -12.41 -20.48
CA PHE A 232 -2.68 -12.33 -19.78
C PHE A 232 -2.48 -11.00 -19.03
N PRO A 233 -2.68 -9.80 -19.65
CA PRO A 233 -2.63 -8.53 -18.93
C PRO A 233 -3.61 -8.45 -17.76
N ILE A 234 -4.85 -8.89 -17.98
CA ILE A 234 -5.89 -8.85 -16.95
C ILE A 234 -5.48 -9.70 -15.74
N CYS A 235 -4.97 -10.90 -15.96
CA CYS A 235 -4.46 -11.75 -14.88
C CYS A 235 -3.29 -11.08 -14.14
N LEU A 236 -2.38 -10.41 -14.85
CA LEU A 236 -1.23 -9.75 -14.24
C LEU A 236 -1.62 -8.49 -13.45
N ILE A 237 -2.64 -7.75 -13.92
CA ILE A 237 -3.26 -6.63 -13.20
C ILE A 237 -3.91 -7.14 -11.91
N ALA A 238 -4.77 -8.15 -12.01
CA ALA A 238 -5.45 -8.75 -10.86
C ALA A 238 -4.44 -9.35 -9.85
N PHE A 239 -3.37 -9.98 -10.33
CA PHE A 239 -2.28 -10.48 -9.51
C PHE A 239 -1.66 -9.36 -8.66
N ASN A 240 -1.23 -8.24 -9.29
CA ASN A 240 -0.61 -7.14 -8.56
C ASN A 240 -1.57 -6.47 -7.57
N PHE A 241 -2.85 -6.35 -7.88
CA PHE A 241 -3.87 -5.89 -6.96
C PHE A 241 -4.01 -6.81 -5.75
N LEU A 242 -4.14 -8.12 -5.97
CA LEU A 242 -4.35 -9.10 -4.90
C LEU A 242 -3.14 -9.29 -3.99
N ILE A 243 -1.92 -9.28 -4.54
CA ILE A 243 -0.72 -9.35 -3.68
C ILE A 243 -0.54 -8.07 -2.85
N GLY A 244 -0.93 -6.91 -3.40
CA GLY A 244 -1.01 -5.67 -2.65
C GLY A 244 -2.04 -5.76 -1.52
N LEU A 245 -3.25 -6.23 -1.82
CA LEU A 245 -4.31 -6.45 -0.85
C LEU A 245 -3.87 -7.39 0.28
N ALA A 246 -3.37 -8.57 -0.06
CA ALA A 246 -2.94 -9.55 0.95
C ALA A 246 -1.75 -9.07 1.78
N GLY A 247 -0.76 -8.41 1.17
CA GLY A 247 0.43 -7.93 1.89
C GLY A 247 0.11 -6.85 2.92
N TYR A 248 -0.70 -5.86 2.58
CA TYR A 248 -1.08 -4.80 3.52
C TYR A 248 -2.12 -5.28 4.56
N ALA A 249 -3.06 -6.15 4.17
CA ALA A 249 -3.97 -6.81 5.11
C ALA A 249 -3.20 -7.57 6.19
N TYR A 250 -2.21 -8.36 5.77
CA TYR A 250 -1.33 -9.11 6.68
C TYR A 250 -0.61 -8.19 7.66
N LEU A 251 0.03 -7.12 7.19
CA LEU A 251 0.73 -6.16 8.03
C LEU A 251 -0.20 -5.44 9.02
N PHE A 252 -1.46 -5.20 8.64
CA PHE A 252 -2.46 -4.59 9.52
C PHE A 252 -2.95 -5.54 10.62
N ILE A 253 -3.14 -6.82 10.27
CA ILE A 253 -3.67 -7.83 11.20
C ILE A 253 -2.64 -8.18 12.28
N LEU A 254 -1.35 -8.26 11.96
CA LEU A 254 -0.32 -8.75 12.88
C LEU A 254 -0.24 -8.01 14.22
N PRO A 255 -0.22 -6.68 14.29
CA PRO A 255 -0.21 -5.96 15.58
C PRO A 255 -1.44 -6.26 16.43
N LEU A 256 -2.62 -6.39 15.78
CA LEU A 256 -3.87 -6.72 16.47
C LEU A 256 -3.83 -8.14 17.03
N LEU A 257 -3.29 -9.09 16.25
CA LEU A 257 -3.12 -10.47 16.68
C LEU A 257 -2.19 -10.55 17.90
N PHE A 258 -1.08 -9.81 17.92
CA PHE A 258 -0.16 -9.81 19.05
C PHE A 258 -0.77 -9.18 20.30
N GLN A 259 -1.56 -8.13 20.15
CA GLN A 259 -2.24 -7.49 21.28
C GLN A 259 -3.31 -8.41 21.88
N ILE A 260 -4.15 -9.02 21.04
CA ILE A 260 -5.29 -9.83 21.50
C ILE A 260 -4.84 -11.23 21.91
N GLU A 261 -4.00 -11.92 21.12
CA GLU A 261 -3.60 -13.30 21.34
C GLU A 261 -2.50 -13.42 22.40
N LEU A 262 -1.46 -12.56 22.31
CA LEU A 262 -0.31 -12.62 23.20
C LEU A 262 -0.40 -11.66 24.40
N GLY A 263 -1.39 -10.78 24.44
CA GLY A 263 -1.55 -9.74 25.46
C GLY A 263 -0.43 -8.69 25.45
N ASP A 264 0.22 -8.49 24.29
CA ASP A 264 1.29 -7.52 24.17
C ASP A 264 0.77 -6.08 24.18
N THR A 265 1.54 -5.18 24.78
CA THR A 265 1.28 -3.74 24.64
C THR A 265 1.49 -3.29 23.18
N PRO A 266 0.87 -2.21 22.71
CA PRO A 266 1.04 -1.70 21.35
C PRO A 266 2.52 -1.53 20.94
N SER A 267 3.35 -1.03 21.86
CA SER A 267 4.79 -0.86 21.63
C SER A 267 5.50 -2.22 21.43
N LYS A 268 5.20 -3.21 22.26
CA LYS A 268 5.80 -4.56 22.18
C LYS A 268 5.34 -5.29 20.92
N ALA A 269 4.07 -5.14 20.53
CA ALA A 269 3.53 -5.65 19.28
C ALA A 269 4.27 -5.05 18.06
N GLY A 270 4.54 -3.73 18.07
CA GLY A 270 5.34 -3.07 17.06
C GLY A 270 6.78 -3.59 16.98
N PHE A 271 7.44 -3.82 18.12
CA PHE A 271 8.78 -4.40 18.14
C PHE A 271 8.85 -5.82 17.56
N ARG A 272 7.81 -6.64 17.76
CA ARG A 272 7.75 -8.00 17.17
C ARG A 272 7.70 -7.98 15.64
N LEU A 273 7.21 -6.92 15.02
CA LEU A 273 7.17 -6.78 13.57
C LEU A 273 8.53 -6.52 12.93
N ILE A 274 9.54 -6.09 13.69
CA ILE A 274 10.87 -5.76 13.14
C ILE A 274 11.50 -6.98 12.45
N PHE A 275 11.50 -8.14 13.10
CA PHE A 275 12.08 -9.37 12.54
C PHE A 275 11.38 -9.83 11.25
N PRO A 276 10.05 -9.98 11.20
CA PRO A 276 9.35 -10.28 9.96
C PRO A 276 9.59 -9.22 8.87
N ALA A 277 9.56 -7.93 9.22
CA ALA A 277 9.77 -6.84 8.27
C ALA A 277 11.15 -6.89 7.60
N LEU A 278 12.21 -7.28 8.33
CA LEU A 278 13.55 -7.48 7.78
C LEU A 278 13.63 -8.62 6.76
N SER A 279 12.68 -9.55 6.78
CA SER A 279 12.64 -10.66 5.84
C SER A 279 12.23 -10.21 4.41
N THR A 280 11.46 -9.13 4.28
CA THR A 280 11.08 -8.58 2.96
C THR A 280 12.30 -8.09 2.15
N PRO A 281 13.21 -7.28 2.67
CA PRO A 281 14.47 -6.94 2.00
C PRO A 281 15.32 -8.16 1.63
N ILE A 282 15.39 -9.17 2.51
CA ILE A 282 16.12 -10.42 2.23
C ILE A 282 15.54 -11.11 0.99
N GLY A 283 14.23 -11.28 0.92
CA GLY A 283 13.54 -11.79 -0.26
C GLY A 283 13.82 -10.94 -1.51
N GLY A 284 13.83 -9.61 -1.37
CA GLY A 284 14.15 -8.68 -2.43
C GLY A 284 15.58 -8.83 -2.97
N VAL A 285 16.56 -9.01 -2.09
CA VAL A 285 17.97 -9.28 -2.48
C VAL A 285 18.07 -10.62 -3.21
N ILE A 286 17.45 -11.67 -2.69
CA ILE A 286 17.41 -12.99 -3.35
C ILE A 286 16.80 -12.86 -4.75
N ALA A 287 15.67 -12.16 -4.88
CA ALA A 287 15.05 -11.91 -6.18
C ALA A 287 15.99 -11.16 -7.13
N GLY A 288 16.61 -10.07 -6.66
CA GLY A 288 17.52 -9.26 -7.47
C GLY A 288 18.74 -10.03 -7.97
N VAL A 289 19.40 -10.78 -7.10
CA VAL A 289 20.57 -11.61 -7.45
C VAL A 289 20.18 -12.74 -8.42
N THR A 290 19.03 -13.38 -8.15
CA THR A 290 18.56 -14.49 -8.98
C THR A 290 18.13 -14.00 -10.38
N MET A 291 17.47 -12.85 -10.47
CA MET A 291 17.14 -12.22 -11.75
C MET A 291 18.41 -11.87 -12.55
N ALA A 292 19.41 -11.31 -11.89
CA ALA A 292 20.65 -10.89 -12.56
C ALA A 292 21.48 -12.08 -13.08
N ARG A 293 21.45 -13.23 -12.39
CA ARG A 293 22.28 -14.39 -12.75
C ARG A 293 21.58 -15.41 -13.65
N PHE A 294 20.30 -15.65 -13.43
CA PHE A 294 19.60 -16.81 -14.02
C PHE A 294 18.44 -16.44 -14.94
N ASN A 295 18.10 -15.17 -15.06
CA ASN A 295 17.01 -14.66 -15.93
C ASN A 295 15.65 -15.37 -15.75
N CYS A 296 15.36 -15.87 -14.52
CA CYS A 296 14.21 -16.72 -14.22
C CYS A 296 13.07 -15.97 -13.52
N LEU A 297 12.62 -14.86 -14.13
CA LEU A 297 11.55 -14.00 -13.59
C LEU A 297 10.29 -14.76 -13.21
N ARG A 298 9.82 -15.67 -14.08
CA ARG A 298 8.60 -16.44 -13.83
C ARG A 298 8.71 -17.30 -12.58
N LEU A 299 9.82 -18.02 -12.42
CA LEU A 299 10.07 -18.87 -11.26
C LEU A 299 10.03 -18.05 -9.97
N LEU A 300 10.57 -16.82 -10.00
CA LEU A 300 10.56 -15.92 -8.84
C LEU A 300 9.16 -15.41 -8.50
N VAL A 301 8.30 -15.14 -9.49
CA VAL A 301 6.90 -14.77 -9.23
C VAL A 301 6.14 -15.96 -8.64
N TYR A 302 6.33 -17.17 -9.18
CA TYR A 302 5.71 -18.39 -8.65
C TYR A 302 6.17 -18.69 -7.22
N SER A 303 7.48 -18.81 -7.01
CA SER A 303 8.02 -19.13 -5.70
C SER A 303 7.69 -18.04 -4.67
N GLY A 304 7.78 -16.75 -5.06
CA GLY A 304 7.46 -15.64 -4.18
C GLY A 304 5.99 -15.63 -3.77
N SER A 305 5.06 -15.74 -4.72
CA SER A 305 3.61 -15.75 -4.41
C SER A 305 3.19 -17.02 -3.65
N PHE A 306 3.80 -18.17 -3.94
CA PHE A 306 3.56 -19.42 -3.21
C PHE A 306 4.04 -19.33 -1.77
N ILE A 307 5.28 -18.89 -1.54
CA ILE A 307 5.85 -18.71 -0.20
C ILE A 307 5.05 -17.65 0.58
N MET A 308 4.62 -16.57 -0.07
CA MET A 308 3.76 -15.55 0.53
C MET A 308 2.41 -16.13 0.97
N SER A 309 1.80 -16.98 0.14
CA SER A 309 0.55 -17.67 0.47
C SER A 309 0.71 -18.60 1.67
N ILE A 310 1.74 -19.46 1.66
CA ILE A 310 2.05 -20.33 2.78
C ILE A 310 2.24 -19.52 4.07
N GLY A 311 3.03 -18.43 4.02
CA GLY A 311 3.27 -17.60 5.19
C GLY A 311 2.01 -16.95 5.75
N ASN A 312 1.09 -16.54 4.88
CA ASN A 312 -0.23 -16.04 5.29
C ASN A 312 -1.08 -17.12 5.98
N PHE A 313 -1.04 -18.37 5.49
CA PHE A 313 -1.71 -19.49 6.17
C PHE A 313 -1.03 -19.88 7.48
N LEU A 314 0.32 -19.85 7.56
CA LEU A 314 1.06 -20.14 8.77
C LEU A 314 0.74 -19.15 9.90
N ALA A 315 0.42 -17.91 9.59
CA ALA A 315 -0.01 -16.93 10.58
C ALA A 315 -1.31 -17.33 11.33
N LEU A 316 -2.15 -18.19 10.74
CA LEU A 316 -3.35 -18.73 11.41
C LEU A 316 -3.03 -19.71 12.53
N LEU A 317 -1.82 -20.29 12.53
CA LEU A 317 -1.38 -21.26 13.55
C LEU A 317 -0.85 -20.60 14.82
N ILE A 318 -0.75 -19.28 14.83
CA ILE A 318 -0.27 -18.52 15.98
C ILE A 318 -1.32 -18.57 17.08
N ASN A 319 -0.90 -18.98 18.28
CA ASN A 319 -1.72 -19.13 19.48
C ASN A 319 -0.97 -18.59 20.71
N LYS A 320 -1.68 -18.42 21.82
CA LYS A 320 -1.13 -17.96 23.12
C LYS A 320 0.10 -18.79 23.59
N SER A 321 0.14 -20.07 23.26
CA SER A 321 1.25 -20.98 23.62
C SER A 321 2.44 -20.92 22.66
N THR A 322 2.36 -20.12 21.57
CA THR A 322 3.43 -20.08 20.55
C THR A 322 4.70 -19.44 21.11
N LYS A 323 5.81 -20.18 21.11
CA LYS A 323 7.11 -19.69 21.57
C LYS A 323 7.60 -18.52 20.70
N PRO A 324 8.30 -17.50 21.25
CA PRO A 324 8.72 -16.31 20.50
C PRO A 324 9.56 -16.61 19.24
N TRP A 325 10.44 -17.60 19.30
CA TRP A 325 11.25 -17.99 18.13
C TRP A 325 10.39 -18.63 17.01
N LEU A 326 9.40 -19.44 17.39
CA LEU A 326 8.49 -20.09 16.45
C LEU A 326 7.57 -19.05 15.80
N LEU A 327 7.13 -18.04 16.55
CA LEU A 327 6.35 -16.93 16.04
C LEU A 327 7.10 -16.22 14.90
N ASN A 328 8.38 -15.88 15.10
CA ASN A 328 9.19 -15.27 14.04
C ASN A 328 9.31 -16.19 12.82
N LEU A 329 9.53 -17.49 13.03
CA LEU A 329 9.64 -18.48 11.95
C LEU A 329 8.34 -18.58 11.13
N LEU A 330 7.17 -18.53 11.77
CA LEU A 330 5.87 -18.57 11.11
C LEU A 330 5.56 -17.30 10.30
N LEU A 331 6.09 -16.15 10.71
CA LEU A 331 5.84 -14.87 10.07
C LEU A 331 6.81 -14.52 8.93
N MET A 332 8.04 -15.05 8.95
CA MET A 332 9.04 -14.76 7.93
C MET A 332 8.65 -15.16 6.51
N PRO A 333 8.02 -16.33 6.24
CA PRO A 333 7.73 -16.76 4.88
C PRO A 333 6.84 -15.78 4.10
N ALA A 334 5.81 -15.20 4.74
CA ALA A 334 4.95 -14.21 4.07
C ALA A 334 5.76 -13.00 3.57
N ASN A 335 6.66 -12.50 4.39
CA ASN A 335 7.49 -11.33 4.06
C ASN A 335 8.60 -11.66 3.05
N ILE A 336 9.24 -12.84 3.16
CA ILE A 336 10.21 -13.32 2.14
C ILE A 336 9.50 -13.47 0.79
N GLY A 337 8.32 -14.10 0.77
CA GLY A 337 7.52 -14.28 -0.42
C GLY A 337 7.13 -12.93 -1.05
N GLN A 338 6.75 -11.94 -0.25
CA GLN A 338 6.49 -10.58 -0.70
C GLN A 338 7.74 -9.94 -1.32
N GLY A 339 8.89 -10.08 -0.68
CA GLY A 339 10.18 -9.60 -1.17
C GLY A 339 10.58 -10.22 -2.52
N LEU A 340 10.25 -11.50 -2.75
CA LEU A 340 10.46 -12.18 -4.03
C LEU A 340 9.44 -11.73 -5.09
N ALA A 341 8.14 -11.70 -4.75
CA ALA A 341 7.06 -11.49 -5.69
C ALA A 341 6.97 -10.04 -6.20
N TYR A 342 7.25 -9.03 -5.36
CA TYR A 342 7.06 -7.63 -5.72
C TYR A 342 8.02 -7.17 -6.84
N PRO A 343 9.35 -7.31 -6.73
CA PRO A 343 10.24 -6.89 -7.81
C PRO A 343 10.04 -7.76 -9.06
N SER A 344 9.89 -9.07 -8.92
CA SER A 344 9.76 -9.97 -10.07
C SER A 344 8.47 -9.73 -10.85
N SER A 345 7.33 -9.48 -10.22
CA SER A 345 6.10 -9.16 -10.94
C SER A 345 6.14 -7.77 -11.60
N LEU A 346 6.85 -6.80 -10.99
CA LEU A 346 7.09 -5.49 -11.62
C LEU A 346 7.88 -5.66 -12.93
N PHE A 347 9.00 -6.38 -12.91
CA PHE A 347 9.78 -6.61 -14.11
C PHE A 347 9.05 -7.46 -15.14
N THR A 348 8.26 -8.46 -14.71
CA THR A 348 7.40 -9.23 -15.61
C THR A 348 6.42 -8.30 -16.33
N PHE A 349 5.85 -7.32 -15.63
CA PHE A 349 4.95 -6.33 -16.23
C PHE A 349 5.67 -5.42 -17.22
N ILE A 350 6.84 -4.88 -16.85
CA ILE A 350 7.66 -4.01 -17.71
C ILE A 350 8.08 -4.74 -18.99
N PHE A 351 8.59 -5.97 -18.89
CA PHE A 351 9.04 -6.74 -20.07
C PHE A 351 7.87 -7.22 -20.93
N ALA A 352 6.67 -7.43 -20.35
CA ALA A 352 5.49 -7.80 -21.11
C ALA A 352 5.00 -6.68 -22.05
N TYR A 353 5.22 -5.42 -21.67
CA TYR A 353 4.72 -4.24 -22.42
C TYR A 353 5.80 -3.42 -23.11
N GLY A 354 7.05 -3.88 -23.03
CA GLY A 354 8.20 -3.24 -23.64
C GLY A 354 8.80 -2.12 -22.78
N THR A 355 10.12 -2.00 -22.89
CA THR A 355 10.90 -1.05 -22.12
C THR A 355 10.61 0.42 -22.46
N SER A 356 10.06 0.69 -23.63
CA SER A 356 9.61 2.05 -24.02
C SER A 356 8.48 2.62 -23.18
N ASN A 357 7.69 1.76 -22.50
CA ASN A 357 6.58 2.17 -21.63
C ASN A 357 6.88 1.89 -20.15
N GLN A 358 8.14 1.84 -19.77
CA GLN A 358 8.59 1.43 -18.45
C GLN A 358 8.02 2.28 -17.33
N ALA A 359 8.00 3.60 -17.47
CA ALA A 359 7.49 4.50 -16.43
C ALA A 359 5.99 4.32 -16.21
N THR A 360 5.21 4.24 -17.29
CA THR A 360 3.77 4.00 -17.21
C THR A 360 3.47 2.62 -16.59
N SER A 361 4.20 1.58 -17.00
CA SER A 361 4.07 0.22 -16.43
C SER A 361 4.42 0.19 -14.94
N THR A 362 5.49 0.86 -14.53
CA THR A 362 5.90 0.97 -13.12
C THR A 362 4.84 1.66 -12.30
N SER A 363 4.35 2.81 -12.76
CA SER A 363 3.31 3.57 -12.06
C SER A 363 2.02 2.79 -11.91
N MET A 364 1.63 2.04 -12.95
CA MET A 364 0.44 1.19 -12.92
C MET A 364 0.58 0.07 -11.88
N VAL A 365 1.72 -0.62 -11.82
CA VAL A 365 1.96 -1.67 -10.82
C VAL A 365 1.90 -1.10 -9.39
N TYR A 366 2.52 0.04 -9.15
CA TYR A 366 2.44 0.69 -7.83
C TYR A 366 1.03 1.13 -7.48
N LEU A 367 0.29 1.71 -8.44
CA LEU A 367 -1.11 2.07 -8.25
C LEU A 367 -1.95 0.85 -7.86
N LEU A 368 -1.86 -0.24 -8.63
CA LEU A 368 -2.63 -1.46 -8.37
C LEU A 368 -2.36 -2.03 -6.98
N ARG A 369 -1.08 -2.07 -6.58
CA ARG A 369 -0.70 -2.53 -5.23
C ARG A 369 -1.17 -1.59 -4.14
N SER A 370 -1.11 -0.28 -4.36
CA SER A 370 -1.56 0.71 -3.38
C SER A 370 -3.07 0.66 -3.21
N ILE A 371 -3.85 0.58 -4.29
CA ILE A 371 -5.30 0.41 -4.22
C ILE A 371 -5.62 -0.93 -3.53
N GLY A 372 -4.98 -2.02 -3.97
CA GLY A 372 -5.12 -3.33 -3.33
C GLY A 372 -4.82 -3.26 -1.83
N GLY A 373 -3.73 -2.59 -1.44
CA GLY A 373 -3.33 -2.41 -0.04
C GLY A 373 -4.38 -1.69 0.79
N VAL A 374 -4.93 -0.59 0.27
CA VAL A 374 -5.99 0.15 0.96
C VAL A 374 -7.26 -0.69 1.09
N TRP A 375 -7.69 -1.36 0.03
CA TRP A 375 -8.82 -2.29 0.07
C TRP A 375 -8.56 -3.47 1.02
N GLY A 376 -7.31 -3.96 1.08
CA GLY A 376 -6.89 -5.00 2.02
C GLY A 376 -7.09 -4.58 3.48
N VAL A 377 -6.50 -3.45 3.86
CA VAL A 377 -6.61 -2.93 5.24
C VAL A 377 -8.06 -2.65 5.60
N ALA A 378 -8.82 -1.97 4.75
CA ALA A 378 -10.20 -1.65 5.02
C ALA A 378 -11.11 -2.88 5.04
N GLY A 379 -10.90 -3.83 4.12
CA GLY A 379 -11.66 -5.06 4.07
C GLY A 379 -11.49 -5.90 5.33
N VAL A 380 -10.23 -6.12 5.77
CA VAL A 380 -9.98 -6.88 6.99
C VAL A 380 -10.44 -6.13 8.25
N SER A 381 -10.32 -4.81 8.28
CA SER A 381 -10.87 -3.98 9.37
C SER A 381 -12.39 -4.12 9.46
N ALA A 382 -13.09 -4.06 8.33
CA ALA A 382 -14.53 -4.27 8.26
C ALA A 382 -14.93 -5.68 8.73
N ILE A 383 -14.23 -6.71 8.27
CA ILE A 383 -14.45 -8.11 8.68
C ILE A 383 -14.30 -8.23 10.20
N ILE A 384 -13.17 -7.78 10.75
CA ILE A 384 -12.92 -7.84 12.18
C ILE A 384 -14.05 -7.13 12.96
N GLN A 385 -14.43 -5.93 12.52
CA GLN A 385 -15.45 -5.14 13.22
C GLN A 385 -16.85 -5.78 13.16
N ILE A 386 -17.26 -6.28 11.99
CA ILE A 386 -18.58 -6.91 11.81
C ILE A 386 -18.67 -8.21 12.62
N PHE A 387 -17.66 -9.07 12.49
CA PHE A 387 -17.64 -10.36 13.19
C PHE A 387 -17.51 -10.18 14.71
N THR A 388 -16.63 -9.30 15.19
CA THR A 388 -16.50 -9.01 16.62
C THR A 388 -17.80 -8.47 17.18
N SER A 389 -18.40 -7.45 16.55
CA SER A 389 -19.64 -6.85 17.06
C SER A 389 -20.81 -7.86 17.06
N SER A 390 -20.95 -8.65 16.01
CA SER A 390 -22.02 -9.66 15.91
C SER A 390 -21.86 -10.77 16.96
N LYS A 391 -20.63 -11.28 17.12
CA LYS A 391 -20.35 -12.42 17.99
C LYS A 391 -20.37 -12.03 19.45
N VAL A 392 -19.69 -10.91 19.82
CA VAL A 392 -19.71 -10.35 21.17
C VAL A 392 -21.13 -10.01 21.60
N SER A 393 -21.93 -9.34 20.75
CA SER A 393 -23.34 -9.06 21.07
C SER A 393 -24.11 -10.34 21.37
N LYS A 394 -23.98 -11.36 20.51
CA LYS A 394 -24.69 -12.64 20.67
C LYS A 394 -24.30 -13.38 21.94
N ASP A 395 -23.00 -13.42 22.25
CA ASP A 395 -22.51 -14.20 23.39
C ASP A 395 -22.69 -13.47 24.73
N LEU A 396 -22.63 -12.13 24.75
CA LEU A 396 -23.03 -11.33 25.92
C LEU A 396 -24.55 -11.40 26.21
N HIS A 397 -25.39 -11.42 25.18
CA HIS A 397 -26.82 -11.65 25.36
C HIS A 397 -27.13 -13.01 25.94
N LYS A 398 -26.36 -14.07 25.60
CA LYS A 398 -26.54 -15.41 26.18
C LYS A 398 -26.21 -15.48 27.68
N LEU A 399 -25.30 -14.63 28.15
CA LEU A 399 -24.98 -14.54 29.59
C LEU A 399 -26.13 -14.01 30.42
N GLY A 400 -26.98 -13.17 29.86
CA GLY A 400 -28.18 -12.61 30.55
C GLY A 400 -27.87 -11.64 31.68
N GLU A 401 -26.62 -11.28 31.91
CA GLU A 401 -26.16 -10.44 33.02
C GLU A 401 -26.14 -8.95 32.67
N LEU A 402 -26.12 -8.59 31.38
CA LEU A 402 -25.93 -7.22 30.89
C LEU A 402 -27.17 -6.70 30.16
N ASN A 403 -27.49 -5.42 30.40
CA ASN A 403 -28.56 -4.73 29.68
C ASN A 403 -28.10 -4.39 28.24
N ASN A 404 -29.06 -4.21 27.32
CA ASN A 404 -28.77 -3.81 25.93
C ASN A 404 -27.93 -2.55 25.84
N ASP A 405 -28.12 -1.57 26.71
CA ASP A 405 -27.37 -0.32 26.76
C ASP A 405 -25.90 -0.55 27.15
N GLU A 406 -25.64 -1.45 28.08
CA GLU A 406 -24.29 -1.82 28.52
C GLU A 406 -23.56 -2.57 27.45
N ILE A 407 -24.22 -3.51 26.76
CA ILE A 407 -23.65 -4.23 25.60
C ILE A 407 -23.29 -3.24 24.48
N ASN A 408 -24.19 -2.31 24.16
CA ASN A 408 -23.94 -1.28 23.15
C ASN A 408 -22.76 -0.36 23.54
N LYS A 409 -22.61 -0.03 24.82
CA LYS A 409 -21.50 0.73 25.34
C LYS A 409 -20.18 -0.03 25.18
N ILE A 410 -20.13 -1.31 25.56
CA ILE A 410 -18.95 -2.17 25.37
C ILE A 410 -18.57 -2.23 23.88
N LEU A 411 -19.54 -2.48 22.99
CA LEU A 411 -19.30 -2.52 21.55
C LEU A 411 -18.78 -1.17 21.00
N SER A 412 -19.29 -0.04 21.51
CA SER A 412 -18.83 1.29 21.11
C SER A 412 -17.40 1.58 21.56
N ASP A 413 -17.02 1.10 22.73
CA ASP A 413 -15.68 1.31 23.29
C ASP A 413 -14.65 0.37 22.63
N LEU A 414 -15.02 -0.87 22.31
CA LEU A 414 -14.21 -1.78 21.49
C LEU A 414 -13.92 -1.24 20.07
N LYS A 415 -14.87 -0.50 19.49
CA LYS A 415 -14.65 0.20 18.20
C LYS A 415 -13.64 1.34 18.30
N LYS A 416 -13.47 1.94 19.47
CA LYS A 416 -12.52 3.06 19.67
C LYS A 416 -11.11 2.58 19.95
N SER A 417 -10.95 1.53 20.77
CA SER A 417 -9.65 0.98 21.15
C SER A 417 -9.76 -0.50 21.52
N THR A 418 -8.79 -1.29 21.07
CA THR A 418 -8.61 -2.69 21.51
C THR A 418 -8.30 -2.78 23.00
N ASP A 419 -7.71 -1.73 23.61
CA ASP A 419 -7.40 -1.69 25.03
C ASP A 419 -8.66 -1.73 25.90
N ALA A 420 -9.82 -1.30 25.37
CA ALA A 420 -11.09 -1.38 26.05
C ALA A 420 -11.47 -2.82 26.45
N ALA A 421 -11.03 -3.82 25.68
CA ALA A 421 -11.27 -5.22 26.00
C ALA A 421 -10.56 -5.65 27.31
N PHE A 422 -9.42 -5.05 27.62
CA PHE A 422 -8.61 -5.39 28.79
C PHE A 422 -9.10 -4.73 30.09
N THR A 423 -9.95 -3.72 29.99
CA THR A 423 -10.53 -3.02 31.15
C THR A 423 -11.84 -3.65 31.65
N LEU A 424 -12.37 -4.66 30.95
CA LEU A 424 -13.62 -5.34 31.32
C LEU A 424 -13.40 -6.34 32.46
N PRO A 425 -14.48 -6.68 33.23
CA PRO A 425 -14.44 -7.76 34.21
C PRO A 425 -13.99 -9.07 33.62
N ASP A 426 -13.25 -9.89 34.38
CA ASP A 426 -12.50 -11.05 33.83
C ASP A 426 -13.37 -12.06 33.08
N HIS A 427 -14.62 -12.30 33.51
CA HIS A 427 -15.52 -13.22 32.80
C HIS A 427 -16.02 -12.68 31.47
N ILE A 428 -16.32 -11.38 31.36
CA ILE A 428 -16.70 -10.71 30.10
C ILE A 428 -15.48 -10.58 29.18
N LYS A 429 -14.35 -10.20 29.75
CA LYS A 429 -13.08 -10.06 29.06
C LYS A 429 -12.67 -11.33 28.31
N CYS A 430 -12.81 -12.49 28.95
CA CYS A 430 -12.47 -13.76 28.34
C CYS A 430 -13.28 -14.03 27.07
N ILE A 431 -14.59 -13.79 27.12
CA ILE A 431 -15.50 -13.96 25.97
C ILE A 431 -15.15 -12.97 24.85
N VAL A 432 -15.02 -11.69 25.21
CA VAL A 432 -14.72 -10.62 24.24
C VAL A 432 -13.38 -10.88 23.52
N LEU A 433 -12.33 -11.29 24.26
CA LEU A 433 -11.05 -11.60 23.66
C LEU A 433 -11.11 -12.83 22.75
N GLN A 434 -11.85 -13.87 23.12
CA GLN A 434 -12.02 -15.07 22.29
C GLN A 434 -12.79 -14.77 20.99
N ASP A 435 -13.81 -13.92 21.07
CA ASP A 435 -14.59 -13.50 19.91
C ASP A 435 -13.77 -12.61 18.98
N TYR A 436 -12.97 -11.70 19.56
CA TYR A 436 -12.06 -10.84 18.80
C TYR A 436 -10.97 -11.66 18.10
N GLU A 437 -10.36 -12.64 18.78
CA GLU A 437 -9.42 -13.60 18.23
C GLU A 437 -10.00 -14.34 17.03
N SER A 438 -11.23 -14.84 17.16
CA SER A 438 -11.93 -15.53 16.07
C SER A 438 -12.14 -14.62 14.86
N ALA A 439 -12.51 -13.36 15.06
CA ALA A 439 -12.67 -12.38 13.99
C ALA A 439 -11.33 -12.07 13.28
N ILE A 440 -10.24 -11.93 14.04
CA ILE A 440 -8.89 -11.75 13.49
C ILE A 440 -8.48 -12.96 12.63
N LYS A 441 -8.71 -14.18 13.08
CA LYS A 441 -8.40 -15.41 12.33
C LYS A 441 -9.21 -15.51 11.03
N ILE A 442 -10.49 -15.12 11.04
CA ILE A 442 -11.31 -15.03 9.82
C ILE A 442 -10.72 -14.00 8.84
N ALA A 443 -10.38 -12.81 9.32
CA ALA A 443 -9.78 -11.78 8.49
C ALA A 443 -8.44 -12.23 7.90
N GLN A 444 -7.60 -12.90 8.68
CA GLN A 444 -6.33 -13.49 8.22
C GLN A 444 -6.55 -14.60 7.17
N ALA A 445 -7.56 -15.44 7.35
CA ALA A 445 -7.92 -16.47 6.38
C ALA A 445 -8.34 -15.85 5.03
N VAL A 446 -9.13 -14.79 5.05
CA VAL A 446 -9.50 -14.04 3.83
C VAL A 446 -8.25 -13.47 3.14
N SER A 447 -7.32 -12.87 3.87
CA SER A 447 -6.03 -12.41 3.32
C SER A 447 -5.23 -13.55 2.67
N ALA A 448 -5.15 -14.70 3.35
CA ALA A 448 -4.46 -15.89 2.83
C ALA A 448 -5.11 -16.44 1.55
N ILE A 449 -6.45 -16.48 1.49
CA ILE A 449 -7.20 -16.88 0.31
C ILE A 449 -6.95 -15.92 -0.86
N CYS A 450 -6.97 -14.61 -0.63
CA CYS A 450 -6.65 -13.61 -1.66
C CYS A 450 -5.23 -13.82 -2.23
N CYS A 451 -4.27 -14.14 -1.36
CA CYS A 451 -2.91 -14.43 -1.77
C CYS A 451 -2.81 -15.72 -2.61
N ALA A 452 -3.55 -16.78 -2.21
CA ALA A 452 -3.63 -18.02 -2.98
C ALA A 452 -4.30 -17.80 -4.35
N ILE A 453 -5.37 -17.02 -4.41
CA ILE A 453 -6.00 -16.63 -5.68
C ILE A 453 -5.00 -15.90 -6.59
N ALA A 454 -4.19 -15.00 -6.05
CA ALA A 454 -3.15 -14.32 -6.81
C ALA A 454 -2.16 -15.32 -7.44
N PHE A 455 -1.70 -16.30 -6.66
CA PHE A 455 -0.82 -17.37 -7.16
C PHE A 455 -1.46 -18.14 -8.32
N PHE A 456 -2.71 -18.58 -8.18
CA PHE A 456 -3.41 -19.31 -9.24
C PHE A 456 -3.71 -18.46 -10.47
N LEU A 457 -3.99 -17.17 -10.32
CA LEU A 457 -4.17 -16.25 -11.45
C LEU A 457 -2.88 -16.10 -12.25
N PHE A 458 -1.73 -16.05 -11.59
CA PHE A 458 -0.46 -15.98 -12.29
C PHE A 458 -0.16 -17.29 -13.04
N LEU A 459 -0.45 -18.45 -12.44
CA LEU A 459 -0.39 -19.77 -13.11
C LEU A 459 -1.27 -19.79 -14.37
N LEU A 460 -2.52 -19.35 -14.25
CA LEU A 460 -3.45 -19.28 -15.37
C LEU A 460 -2.91 -18.36 -16.48
N SER A 461 -2.34 -17.22 -16.14
CA SER A 461 -1.78 -16.28 -17.10
C SER A 461 -0.68 -16.91 -17.96
N ASP A 462 0.14 -17.76 -17.39
CA ASP A 462 1.28 -18.38 -18.08
C ASP A 462 0.81 -19.53 -19.01
N VAL A 463 -0.17 -20.30 -18.56
CA VAL A 463 -0.82 -21.33 -19.40
C VAL A 463 -1.48 -20.70 -20.64
N LEU A 464 -2.14 -19.58 -20.46
CA LEU A 464 -2.79 -18.83 -21.55
C LEU A 464 -1.77 -18.22 -22.51
N LYS A 465 -0.65 -17.71 -22.02
CA LYS A 465 0.46 -17.19 -22.83
C LYS A 465 1.08 -18.30 -23.68
N ALA A 466 1.27 -19.48 -23.13
CA ALA A 466 1.79 -20.64 -23.88
C ALA A 466 0.87 -21.03 -25.04
N LYS A 467 -0.45 -20.95 -24.85
CA LYS A 467 -1.44 -21.23 -25.91
C LYS A 467 -1.46 -20.16 -27.02
N THR A 468 -1.15 -18.91 -26.72
CA THR A 468 -1.23 -17.80 -27.69
C THR A 468 0.07 -17.54 -28.46
N LYS A 469 1.13 -18.33 -28.28
CA LYS A 469 2.47 -18.12 -28.90
C LYS A 469 3.03 -16.70 -28.73
N LEU A 470 2.61 -15.97 -27.70
CA LEU A 470 3.12 -14.66 -27.40
C LEU A 470 4.48 -14.79 -26.71
N VAL A 471 5.51 -14.32 -27.44
CA VAL A 471 6.92 -14.09 -27.07
C VAL A 471 7.40 -14.77 -25.78
N SER A 472 8.34 -15.71 -25.98
CA SER A 472 9.17 -16.28 -24.90
C SER A 472 9.93 -15.18 -24.18
N LEU A 473 9.58 -14.91 -22.96
CA LEU A 473 10.41 -14.21 -22.01
C LEU A 473 11.38 -15.17 -21.36
#